data_ba8a4963cb9bcff3708f24fdf2c89b92
#
_entry.id   ba8a4963cb9bcff3708f24fdf2c89b92
#
_cell.length_a   1.000
_cell.length_b   1.000
_cell.length_c   1.000
_cell.angle_alpha   90.00
_cell.angle_beta   90.00
_cell.angle_gamma   90.00
#
_symmetry.space_group_name_H-M   'P 1'
#
loop_
_entity.id
_entity.type
_entity.pdbx_description
1 polymer ?
#
loop_
_entity_poly.entity_id
_entity_poly.type
_entity_poly.pdbx_seq_one_letter_code
_entity_poly.pdbx_strand_id
1 'polypeptide(L)'
;MTRTIDRSLPIKRHKSVVATVDLPGVPEGTRGKVKVANGFSWYRYWVSFDNGVDLGQVSHDNLVHAGDWKRYQVDRIEAERLAAEAPEVSDS
;
A
#
# COMPACT_ATOMS: atom_id res chain seq x y z
N MET A 1 18.34 -9.12 -10.50
CA MET A 1 16.97 -9.40 -10.70
C MET A 1 16.10 -8.64 -9.74
N THR A 2 15.06 -8.02 -10.23
CA THR A 2 14.22 -7.22 -9.41
C THR A 2 13.14 -8.07 -8.77
N ARG A 3 12.97 -7.95 -7.47
CA ARG A 3 11.96 -8.71 -6.80
C ARG A 3 10.65 -7.93 -6.82
N THR A 4 9.58 -8.54 -7.26
CA THR A 4 8.28 -7.91 -7.31
C THR A 4 7.52 -8.14 -6.02
N ILE A 5 6.86 -7.11 -5.51
CA ILE A 5 6.03 -7.25 -4.34
C ILE A 5 4.75 -7.95 -4.74
N ASP A 6 4.45 -9.08 -4.08
CA ASP A 6 3.25 -9.82 -4.38
C ASP A 6 2.13 -9.26 -3.49
N ARG A 7 1.25 -8.49 -4.05
CA ARG A 7 0.15 -7.88 -3.33
C ARG A 7 -1.17 -8.61 -3.56
N SER A 8 -1.12 -9.78 -4.21
CA SER A 8 -2.33 -10.55 -4.46
C SER A 8 -2.76 -11.34 -3.24
N LEU A 9 -1.86 -11.58 -2.30
CA LEU A 9 -2.17 -12.37 -1.14
C LEU A 9 -2.75 -11.49 -0.03
N PRO A 10 -3.67 -12.03 0.79
CA PRO A 10 -4.23 -11.24 1.87
C PRO A 10 -3.19 -10.95 2.95
N ILE A 11 -3.36 -9.84 3.65
CA ILE A 11 -2.50 -9.48 4.76
C ILE A 11 -3.09 -10.11 6.01
N LYS A 12 -2.27 -10.83 6.76
CA LYS A 12 -2.74 -11.54 7.94
C LYS A 12 -2.86 -10.60 9.13
N ARG A 13 -3.68 -11.00 10.09
CA ARG A 13 -3.82 -10.25 11.35
C ARG A 13 -2.46 -10.10 12.02
N HIS A 14 -2.33 -9.02 12.74
CA HIS A 14 -1.13 -8.66 13.52
C HIS A 14 0.09 -8.31 12.67
N LYS A 15 -0.04 -8.25 11.35
CA LYS A 15 1.07 -7.82 10.51
C LYS A 15 1.16 -6.30 10.49
N SER A 16 2.37 -5.79 10.40
CA SER A 16 2.61 -4.37 10.29
C SER A 16 2.47 -3.93 8.84
N VAL A 17 1.76 -2.86 8.63
CA VAL A 17 1.48 -2.34 7.29
C VAL A 17 1.73 -0.84 7.24
N VAL A 18 1.72 -0.30 6.04
CA VAL A 18 1.88 1.14 5.83
C VAL A 18 0.80 1.58 4.84
N ALA A 19 0.20 2.73 5.10
CA ALA A 19 -0.77 3.31 4.19
C ALA A 19 -0.06 3.80 2.93
N THR A 20 -0.54 3.39 1.78
CA THR A 20 0.08 3.76 0.49
C THR A 20 -0.52 5.03 -0.08
N VAL A 21 -1.60 5.53 0.53
CA VAL A 21 -2.27 6.75 0.12
C VAL A 21 -2.74 7.47 1.37
N ASP A 22 -3.17 8.73 1.23
CA ASP A 22 -3.74 9.45 2.36
C ASP A 22 -5.10 8.88 2.66
N LEU A 23 -5.31 8.47 3.90
CA LEU A 23 -6.59 7.99 4.39
C LEU A 23 -7.12 8.99 5.41
N PRO A 24 -8.40 8.93 5.78
CA PRO A 24 -8.95 9.90 6.75
C PRO A 24 -8.16 9.88 8.06
N GLY A 25 -7.49 10.97 8.36
CA GLY A 25 -6.66 11.07 9.56
C GLY A 25 -5.36 10.29 9.51
N VAL A 26 -5.03 9.66 8.38
CA VAL A 26 -3.84 8.82 8.26
C VAL A 26 -3.10 9.20 6.99
N PRO A 27 -2.08 10.02 7.07
CA PRO A 27 -1.30 10.38 5.88
C PRO A 27 -0.57 9.19 5.28
N GLU A 28 -0.31 9.26 4.01
CA GLU A 28 0.49 8.26 3.31
C GLU A 28 1.79 8.04 4.08
N GLY A 29 2.20 6.80 4.21
CA GLY A 29 3.44 6.44 4.92
C GLY A 29 3.24 6.16 6.40
N THR A 30 2.03 6.30 6.92
CA THR A 30 1.78 6.00 8.32
C THR A 30 1.75 4.50 8.53
N ARG A 31 2.47 4.03 9.53
CA ARG A 31 2.51 2.60 9.85
C ARG A 31 1.36 2.23 10.76
N GLY A 32 0.94 0.99 10.69
CA GLY A 32 -0.10 0.47 11.56
C GLY A 32 -0.03 -1.03 11.65
N LYS A 33 -0.97 -1.62 12.34
CA LYS A 33 -1.04 -3.06 12.52
C LYS A 33 -2.45 -3.53 12.21
N VAL A 34 -2.56 -4.59 11.44
CA VAL A 34 -3.85 -5.15 11.07
C VAL A 34 -4.46 -5.84 12.28
N LYS A 35 -5.68 -5.44 12.64
CA LYS A 35 -6.39 -6.03 13.76
C LYS A 35 -7.40 -7.06 13.30
N VAL A 36 -8.07 -6.82 12.18
CA VAL A 36 -9.06 -7.73 11.64
C VAL A 36 -8.90 -7.75 10.13
N ALA A 37 -8.96 -8.92 9.54
CA ALA A 37 -8.89 -9.08 8.09
C ALA A 37 -10.16 -9.77 7.62
N ASN A 38 -10.90 -9.14 6.72
CA ASN A 38 -12.14 -9.67 6.19
C ASN A 38 -12.14 -9.63 4.67
N GLY A 39 -12.89 -10.50 4.06
CA GLY A 39 -13.12 -10.42 2.62
C GLY A 39 -13.41 -11.72 1.95
N PHE A 40 -14.13 -11.67 0.86
CA PHE A 40 -14.36 -12.79 0.00
C PHE A 40 -13.82 -12.45 -1.37
N SER A 41 -14.48 -11.55 -2.07
CA SER A 41 -14.07 -11.14 -3.41
C SER A 41 -12.97 -10.08 -3.33
N TRP A 42 -13.00 -9.30 -2.28
CA TRP A 42 -11.96 -8.32 -2.05
C TRP A 42 -11.69 -8.26 -0.56
N TYR A 43 -10.48 -7.80 -0.16
CA TYR A 43 -10.08 -7.79 1.22
C TYR A 43 -10.23 -6.40 1.83
N ARG A 44 -10.74 -6.36 3.06
CA ARG A 44 -10.88 -5.14 3.83
C ARG A 44 -10.26 -5.39 5.18
N TYR A 45 -9.66 -4.37 5.76
CA TYR A 45 -8.92 -4.52 7.00
C TYR A 45 -9.30 -3.45 8.01
N TRP A 46 -9.27 -3.85 9.25
CA TRP A 46 -9.35 -2.88 10.35
C TRP A 46 -7.91 -2.70 10.80
N VAL A 47 -7.38 -1.49 10.72
CA VAL A 47 -5.98 -1.21 11.02
C VAL A 47 -5.89 -0.16 12.12
N SER A 48 -5.04 -0.46 13.11
CA SER A 48 -4.74 0.48 14.17
C SER A 48 -3.43 1.16 13.81
N PHE A 49 -3.48 2.42 13.44
CA PHE A 49 -2.29 3.13 12.97
C PHE A 49 -1.51 3.74 14.13
N ASP A 50 -0.21 3.89 13.95
CA ASP A 50 0.69 4.34 15.00
C ASP A 50 0.43 5.77 15.42
N ASN A 51 -0.26 6.55 14.62
CA ASN A 51 -0.62 7.90 14.98
C ASN A 51 -1.88 7.97 15.85
N GLY A 52 -2.40 6.84 16.31
CA GLY A 52 -3.55 6.78 17.19
C GLY A 52 -4.88 6.69 16.49
N VAL A 53 -4.89 6.60 15.18
CA VAL A 53 -6.13 6.51 14.42
C VAL A 53 -6.42 5.06 14.07
N ASP A 54 -7.64 4.60 14.34
CA ASP A 54 -8.08 3.27 13.95
C ASP A 54 -9.04 3.44 12.80
N LEU A 55 -8.83 2.70 11.72
CA LEU A 55 -9.72 2.73 10.57
C LEU A 55 -10.21 1.33 10.24
N GLY A 56 -11.51 1.20 10.03
CA GLY A 56 -12.09 -0.04 9.53
C GLY A 56 -12.30 0.06 8.04
N GLN A 57 -12.53 -1.06 7.41
CA GLN A 57 -12.84 -1.13 5.98
C GLN A 57 -11.75 -0.55 5.08
N VAL A 58 -10.48 -0.66 5.49
CA VAL A 58 -9.37 -0.18 4.67
C VAL A 58 -9.15 -1.17 3.54
N SER A 59 -9.13 -0.68 2.31
CA SER A 59 -8.98 -1.53 1.14
C SER A 59 -7.57 -2.13 1.07
N HIS A 60 -7.50 -3.36 0.59
CA HIS A 60 -6.22 -4.04 0.40
C HIS A 60 -5.26 -3.22 -0.45
N ASP A 61 -5.77 -2.51 -1.45
CA ASP A 61 -4.93 -1.74 -2.34
C ASP A 61 -4.29 -0.52 -1.67
N ASN A 62 -4.80 -0.13 -0.53
CA ASN A 62 -4.30 1.05 0.17
C ASN A 62 -3.26 0.70 1.24
N LEU A 63 -2.86 -0.55 1.32
CA LEU A 63 -1.90 -1.01 2.31
C LEU A 63 -0.79 -1.82 1.67
N VAL A 64 0.38 -1.81 2.29
CA VAL A 64 1.49 -2.67 1.89
C VAL A 64 2.15 -3.12 3.19
N HIS A 65 2.76 -4.30 3.20
CA HIS A 65 3.48 -4.75 4.38
C HIS A 65 4.60 -3.75 4.71
N ALA A 66 4.81 -3.49 5.99
CA ALA A 66 5.81 -2.50 6.40
C ALA A 66 7.19 -2.85 5.86
N GLY A 67 7.52 -4.14 5.76
CA GLY A 67 8.80 -4.56 5.22
C GLY A 67 8.96 -4.26 3.73
N ASP A 68 7.85 -4.05 3.01
CA ASP A 68 7.89 -3.78 1.60
C ASP A 68 7.72 -2.30 1.26
N TRP A 69 7.58 -1.44 2.28
CA TRP A 69 7.27 -0.03 2.03
C TRP A 69 8.36 0.68 1.21
N LYS A 70 9.61 0.42 1.55
CA LYS A 70 10.70 1.06 0.83
C LYS A 70 10.71 0.61 -0.62
N ARG A 71 10.51 -0.67 -0.87
CA ARG A 71 10.47 -1.21 -2.22
C ARG A 71 9.29 -0.65 -3.00
N TYR A 72 8.15 -0.54 -2.33
CA TYR A 72 6.98 0.03 -2.96
C TYR A 72 7.23 1.48 -3.39
N GLN A 73 7.90 2.28 -2.55
CA GLN A 73 8.20 3.66 -2.89
C GLN A 73 9.14 3.75 -4.08
N VAL A 74 10.17 2.90 -4.11
CA VAL A 74 11.12 2.89 -5.20
C VAL A 74 10.43 2.51 -6.51
N ASP A 75 9.58 1.49 -6.48
CA ASP A 75 8.88 1.03 -7.67
C ASP A 75 7.93 2.11 -8.17
N ARG A 76 7.27 2.83 -7.27
CA ARG A 76 6.36 3.89 -7.67
C ARG A 76 7.10 5.06 -8.30
N ILE A 77 8.23 5.46 -7.72
CA ILE A 77 9.02 6.56 -8.27
C ILE A 77 9.53 6.19 -9.65
N GLU A 78 10.01 4.96 -9.82
CA GLU A 78 10.50 4.51 -11.09
C GLU A 78 9.40 4.46 -12.13
N ALA A 79 8.20 4.03 -11.78
CA ALA A 79 7.08 3.98 -12.69
C ALA A 79 6.66 5.39 -13.11
N GLU A 80 6.70 6.33 -12.19
CA GLU A 80 6.36 7.70 -12.50
C GLU A 80 7.40 8.33 -13.42
N ARG A 81 8.68 8.03 -13.22
CA ARG A 81 9.72 8.55 -14.06
C ARG A 81 9.61 7.99 -15.47
N LEU A 82 9.34 6.70 -15.61
CA LEU A 82 9.17 6.09 -16.92
C LEU A 82 7.94 6.64 -17.63
N ALA A 83 6.87 6.89 -16.90
CA ALA A 83 5.68 7.48 -17.50
C ALA A 83 5.96 8.91 -17.96
N ALA A 84 6.80 9.64 -17.24
CA ALA A 84 7.13 10.99 -17.64
C ALA A 84 8.03 11.02 -18.86
N GLU A 85 8.83 9.97 -19.07
CA GLU A 85 9.73 9.91 -20.21
C GLU A 85 9.08 9.33 -21.42
N ALA A 86 8.04 8.57 -21.27
CA ALA A 86 7.41 7.89 -22.38
C ALA A 86 6.61 8.76 -23.31
N PRO A 87 6.06 9.85 -22.89
CA PRO A 87 5.16 10.56 -23.76
C PRO A 87 5.71 11.00 -25.04
N GLU A 88 6.98 11.23 -25.10
CA GLU A 88 7.46 11.67 -26.28
C GLU A 88 7.37 10.70 -27.34
N VAL A 89 7.30 9.50 -27.02
CA VAL A 89 7.26 8.50 -28.03
C VAL A 89 5.98 8.53 -28.77
N SER A 90 4.97 8.93 -28.14
CA SER A 90 3.74 8.86 -28.77
C SER A 90 3.49 9.93 -29.73
N ASP A 91 4.30 10.91 -29.72
CA ASP A 91 4.11 11.91 -30.52
C ASP A 91 4.26 11.66 -31.86
N SER A 92 4.89 10.83 -32.15
CA SER A 92 5.15 10.67 -33.49
C SER A 92 4.14 10.28 -34.28
#